data_9f0b465cbb1bff7adbebf5795d696802
#
_entry.id   9f0b465cbb1bff7adbebf5795d696802
#
_cell.length_a   1.000
_cell.length_b   1.000
_cell.length_c   1.000
_cell.angle_alpha   90.00
_cell.angle_beta   90.00
_cell.angle_gamma   90.00
#
_symmetry.space_group_name_H-M   'P 1'
#
loop_
_entity.id
_entity.type
_entity.pdbx_description
1 polymer ?
#
loop_
_entity_poly.entity_id
_entity_poly.type
_entity_poly.pdbx_seq_one_letter_code
_entity_poly.pdbx_strand_id
1 'polypeptide(L)'
;MKILVQKFGGTSVDRPEHRAKAARKVAQALDAGYSPVVVVSAIGRAGAPYATDTLVNVLRDIDPQVLPAPRELDMMMACGEIISTVVFAHTLQTLGYKAIALSGGQAGIITDPRFGDARILEIRPHYIRRLLEQGFIPVVCGFQGITEPAEEYEHGAITTLGRGGSDTTASALGVALSAAAVEIYTDVDGVKTADPDLVSNARTLDVCSYEEVAEIAHQGAKVVHPRAAEIAMDHNIPLWVKSTFSDAPGTRITGHDAPEAVRRRLTGITHTGKIVYIRLEIANAAHKPLVEREVYRMMAKADVNIHLVTFSPTALSFAVERKQFPIARDLLDGMVVPVEHSREDDAAEDGSDKLATFYIFKFSEGLDLAYSVQRPLLKAIEGRIDIVDVRGSVIENCTMVSVIASGHRRVQGVIATIYDTLTEAGITIYQTADSDMSISCLVSESEVHRAVKLLHERLFELPSHEI
;
A
#
# COMPACT_ATOMS: atom_id res chain seq x y z
N MET A 1 -27.96 21.57 -6.35
CA MET A 1 -26.89 21.72 -5.33
C MET A 1 -25.63 21.07 -5.88
N LYS A 2 -24.50 21.77 -5.89
CA LYS A 2 -23.24 21.27 -6.43
C LYS A 2 -22.36 20.83 -5.26
N ILE A 3 -22.36 19.54 -4.96
CA ILE A 3 -21.67 18.99 -3.79
C ILE A 3 -20.19 18.83 -4.10
N LEU A 4 -19.33 19.18 -3.11
CA LEU A 4 -17.89 18.94 -3.14
C LEU A 4 -17.49 18.20 -1.85
N VAL A 5 -16.83 17.07 -1.97
CA VAL A 5 -16.28 16.36 -0.81
C VAL A 5 -14.83 16.79 -0.61
N GLN A 6 -14.50 17.26 0.59
CA GLN A 6 -13.14 17.72 0.95
C GLN A 6 -12.60 16.90 2.11
N LYS A 7 -11.53 16.15 1.88
CA LYS A 7 -10.88 15.35 2.93
C LYS A 7 -9.62 16.04 3.42
N PHE A 8 -9.47 16.14 4.74
CA PHE A 8 -8.26 16.67 5.40
C PHE A 8 -7.57 15.59 6.21
N GLY A 9 -6.27 15.39 5.93
CA GLY A 9 -5.42 14.44 6.66
C GLY A 9 -5.09 14.93 8.08
N GLY A 10 -4.55 14.05 8.91
CA GLY A 10 -4.25 14.33 10.31
C GLY A 10 -3.31 15.54 10.52
N THR A 11 -2.32 15.73 9.65
CA THR A 11 -1.42 16.90 9.69
C THR A 11 -2.10 18.20 9.26
N SER A 12 -3.19 18.13 8.51
CA SER A 12 -3.98 19.29 8.10
C SER A 12 -4.84 19.86 9.22
N VAL A 13 -5.05 19.09 10.32
CA VAL A 13 -5.93 19.45 11.43
C VAL A 13 -5.25 19.35 12.80
N ASP A 14 -3.94 19.13 12.85
CA ASP A 14 -3.18 18.83 14.06
C ASP A 14 -3.06 20.03 15.05
N ARG A 15 -3.03 21.25 14.54
CA ARG A 15 -2.87 22.48 15.33
C ARG A 15 -3.76 23.61 14.83
N PRO A 16 -3.99 24.65 15.64
CA PRO A 16 -4.92 25.75 15.31
C PRO A 16 -4.64 26.40 13.96
N GLU A 17 -3.36 26.68 13.64
CA GLU A 17 -2.96 27.33 12.39
C GLU A 17 -3.26 26.48 11.17
N HIS A 18 -3.09 25.15 11.28
CA HIS A 18 -3.40 24.20 10.21
C HIS A 18 -4.91 24.07 10.01
N ARG A 19 -5.69 23.97 11.12
CA ARG A 19 -7.15 23.97 11.06
C ARG A 19 -7.72 25.24 10.44
N ALA A 20 -7.13 26.41 10.75
CA ALA A 20 -7.52 27.66 10.12
C ALA A 20 -7.30 27.65 8.58
N LYS A 21 -6.17 27.07 8.12
CA LYS A 21 -5.93 26.91 6.68
C LYS A 21 -6.90 25.93 6.04
N ALA A 22 -7.18 24.79 6.68
CA ALA A 22 -8.17 23.82 6.21
C ALA A 22 -9.57 24.45 6.15
N ALA A 23 -9.99 25.19 7.18
CA ALA A 23 -11.26 25.92 7.20
C ALA A 23 -11.35 26.96 6.08
N ARG A 24 -10.24 27.63 5.72
CA ARG A 24 -10.21 28.53 4.55
C ARG A 24 -10.50 27.81 3.25
N LYS A 25 -10.00 26.55 3.05
CA LYS A 25 -10.31 25.76 1.87
C LYS A 25 -11.80 25.41 1.80
N VAL A 26 -12.45 25.16 2.93
CA VAL A 26 -13.90 24.96 3.00
C VAL A 26 -14.65 26.24 2.65
N ALA A 27 -14.22 27.39 3.15
CA ALA A 27 -14.79 28.70 2.81
C ALA A 27 -14.67 29.01 1.32
N GLN A 28 -13.49 28.78 0.73
CA GLN A 28 -13.27 28.94 -0.73
C GLN A 28 -14.22 28.08 -1.56
N ALA A 29 -14.54 26.87 -1.12
CA ALA A 29 -15.52 26.01 -1.81
C ALA A 29 -16.93 26.59 -1.73
N LEU A 30 -17.34 27.14 -0.58
CA LEU A 30 -18.62 27.86 -0.42
C LEU A 30 -18.70 29.10 -1.33
N ASP A 31 -17.66 29.92 -1.33
CA ASP A 31 -17.56 31.13 -2.17
C ASP A 31 -17.62 30.79 -3.67
N ALA A 32 -17.10 29.60 -4.05
CA ALA A 32 -17.21 29.06 -5.41
C ALA A 32 -18.59 28.43 -5.73
N GLY A 33 -19.55 28.51 -4.82
CA GLY A 33 -20.94 28.03 -5.00
C GLY A 33 -21.10 26.52 -4.82
N TYR A 34 -20.14 25.84 -4.16
CA TYR A 34 -20.29 24.43 -3.78
C TYR A 34 -20.98 24.30 -2.41
N SER A 35 -21.54 23.11 -2.20
CA SER A 35 -22.01 22.64 -0.89
C SER A 35 -20.98 21.62 -0.35
N PRO A 36 -20.06 22.03 0.54
CA PRO A 36 -18.98 21.16 0.99
C PRO A 36 -19.47 20.11 1.99
N VAL A 37 -18.97 18.88 1.84
CA VAL A 37 -18.98 17.81 2.83
C VAL A 37 -17.55 17.55 3.21
N VAL A 38 -17.23 17.68 4.49
CA VAL A 38 -15.86 17.56 4.98
C VAL A 38 -15.64 16.17 5.58
N VAL A 39 -14.50 15.55 5.28
CA VAL A 39 -14.04 14.31 5.91
C VAL A 39 -12.71 14.59 6.60
N VAL A 40 -12.56 14.18 7.85
CA VAL A 40 -11.32 14.38 8.60
C VAL A 40 -10.75 13.06 9.12
N SER A 41 -9.42 12.97 9.14
CA SER A 41 -8.68 11.90 9.82
C SER A 41 -8.41 12.27 11.28
N ALA A 42 -7.96 11.31 12.10
CA ALA A 42 -7.48 11.55 13.44
C ALA A 42 -6.40 12.66 13.48
N ILE A 43 -6.35 13.41 14.57
CA ILE A 43 -5.45 14.56 14.73
C ILE A 43 -4.00 14.12 14.87
N GLY A 44 -3.12 14.60 13.99
CA GLY A 44 -1.68 14.43 14.08
C GLY A 44 -1.16 13.15 13.44
N ARG A 45 0.06 12.77 13.84
CA ARG A 45 0.76 11.53 13.44
C ARG A 45 1.15 10.74 14.68
N ALA A 46 1.74 9.55 14.50
CA ALA A 46 2.25 8.72 15.59
C ALA A 46 2.99 9.54 16.66
N GLY A 47 2.62 9.36 17.92
CA GLY A 47 3.10 10.13 19.07
C GLY A 47 2.24 11.37 19.43
N ALA A 48 1.35 11.84 18.55
CA ALA A 48 0.37 12.87 18.91
C ALA A 48 -0.74 12.26 19.80
N PRO A 49 -1.31 13.01 20.78
CA PRO A 49 -2.21 12.45 21.79
C PRO A 49 -3.45 11.72 21.24
N TYR A 50 -3.95 12.15 20.09
CA TYR A 50 -5.19 11.61 19.49
C TYR A 50 -4.93 10.89 18.17
N ALA A 51 -3.67 10.59 17.85
CA ALA A 51 -3.34 9.80 16.67
C ALA A 51 -3.73 8.34 16.87
N THR A 52 -4.15 7.68 15.81
CA THR A 52 -4.62 6.28 15.81
C THR A 52 -3.61 5.34 16.48
N ASP A 53 -2.31 5.45 16.13
CA ASP A 53 -1.26 4.60 16.72
C ASP A 53 -1.11 4.83 18.23
N THR A 54 -1.28 6.06 18.72
CA THR A 54 -1.21 6.39 20.15
C THR A 54 -2.38 5.76 20.89
N LEU A 55 -3.59 5.85 20.34
CA LEU A 55 -4.79 5.24 20.92
C LEU A 55 -4.69 3.70 20.96
N VAL A 56 -4.16 3.09 19.91
CA VAL A 56 -3.90 1.63 19.87
C VAL A 56 -2.91 1.22 20.97
N ASN A 57 -1.85 1.99 21.18
CA ASN A 57 -0.85 1.69 22.20
C ASN A 57 -1.43 1.72 23.61
N VAL A 58 -2.42 2.59 23.90
CA VAL A 58 -3.11 2.60 25.21
C VAL A 58 -3.68 1.21 25.55
N LEU A 59 -4.23 0.48 24.58
CA LEU A 59 -4.73 -0.88 24.82
C LEU A 59 -3.60 -1.91 24.92
N ARG A 60 -2.59 -1.80 24.07
CA ARG A 60 -1.47 -2.74 24.03
C ARG A 60 -0.57 -2.66 25.26
N ASP A 61 -0.46 -1.48 25.85
CA ASP A 61 0.36 -1.24 27.06
C ASP A 61 -0.28 -1.82 28.34
N ILE A 62 -1.57 -2.21 28.30
CA ILE A 62 -2.24 -2.87 29.43
C ILE A 62 -1.60 -4.24 29.69
N ASP A 63 -1.46 -5.05 28.65
CA ASP A 63 -0.73 -6.31 28.66
C ASP A 63 -0.22 -6.63 27.25
N PRO A 64 1.09 -6.50 27.00
CA PRO A 64 1.67 -6.76 25.68
C PRO A 64 1.52 -8.20 25.16
N GLN A 65 1.21 -9.15 26.07
CA GLN A 65 1.00 -10.57 25.71
C GLN A 65 -0.45 -10.88 25.32
N VAL A 66 -1.40 -9.99 25.66
CA VAL A 66 -2.82 -10.15 25.37
C VAL A 66 -3.23 -9.17 24.28
N LEU A 67 -3.54 -9.70 23.09
CA LEU A 67 -4.01 -8.84 22.00
C LEU A 67 -5.42 -8.34 22.30
N PRO A 68 -5.70 -7.03 22.13
CA PRO A 68 -7.05 -6.49 22.24
C PRO A 68 -7.99 -7.17 21.24
N ALA A 69 -9.25 -7.40 21.65
CA ALA A 69 -10.25 -7.92 20.72
C ALA A 69 -10.43 -6.94 19.54
N PRO A 70 -10.56 -7.45 18.29
CA PRO A 70 -10.60 -6.60 17.11
C PRO A 70 -11.70 -5.54 17.14
N ARG A 71 -12.88 -5.85 17.70
CA ARG A 71 -13.99 -4.93 17.84
C ARG A 71 -13.66 -3.76 18.79
N GLU A 72 -13.05 -4.02 19.92
CA GLU A 72 -12.63 -2.99 20.89
C GLU A 72 -11.50 -2.13 20.34
N LEU A 73 -10.63 -2.73 19.52
CA LEU A 73 -9.57 -2.02 18.82
C LEU A 73 -10.15 -1.04 17.81
N ASP A 74 -11.13 -1.44 17.02
CA ASP A 74 -11.84 -0.57 16.06
C ASP A 74 -12.54 0.59 16.77
N MET A 75 -13.23 0.29 17.89
CA MET A 75 -13.89 1.33 18.69
C MET A 75 -12.86 2.34 19.23
N MET A 76 -11.72 1.90 19.74
CA MET A 76 -10.66 2.77 20.23
C MET A 76 -10.07 3.63 19.09
N MET A 77 -9.75 3.01 17.95
CA MET A 77 -9.20 3.73 16.79
C MET A 77 -10.18 4.81 16.31
N ALA A 78 -11.48 4.50 16.24
CA ALA A 78 -12.50 5.44 15.78
C ALA A 78 -12.62 6.70 16.64
N CYS A 79 -12.20 6.66 17.91
CA CYS A 79 -12.22 7.83 18.80
C CYS A 79 -11.35 8.98 18.27
N GLY A 80 -10.25 8.69 17.57
CA GLY A 80 -9.37 9.70 16.99
C GLY A 80 -10.09 10.59 15.98
N GLU A 81 -10.85 10.00 15.08
CA GLU A 81 -11.64 10.72 14.08
C GLU A 81 -12.84 11.44 14.70
N ILE A 82 -13.48 10.86 15.73
CA ILE A 82 -14.58 11.52 16.47
C ILE A 82 -14.08 12.82 17.08
N ILE A 83 -12.96 12.79 17.80
CA ILE A 83 -12.34 13.99 18.39
C ILE A 83 -12.02 15.03 17.30
N SER A 84 -11.37 14.60 16.23
CA SER A 84 -10.99 15.45 15.12
C SER A 84 -12.19 16.13 14.48
N THR A 85 -13.26 15.38 14.23
CA THR A 85 -14.49 15.84 13.59
C THR A 85 -15.17 16.91 14.44
N VAL A 86 -15.31 16.71 15.74
CA VAL A 86 -15.92 17.68 16.65
C VAL A 86 -15.06 18.96 16.73
N VAL A 87 -13.75 18.81 16.86
CA VAL A 87 -12.81 19.96 16.89
C VAL A 87 -12.88 20.77 15.61
N PHE A 88 -12.91 20.12 14.45
CA PHE A 88 -12.97 20.82 13.16
C PHE A 88 -14.35 21.45 12.91
N ALA A 89 -15.45 20.76 13.25
CA ALA A 89 -16.80 21.33 13.17
C ALA A 89 -16.91 22.60 14.04
N HIS A 90 -16.39 22.55 15.27
CA HIS A 90 -16.37 23.73 16.15
C HIS A 90 -15.47 24.84 15.59
N THR A 91 -14.34 24.51 14.96
CA THR A 91 -13.50 25.52 14.27
C THR A 91 -14.29 26.24 13.18
N LEU A 92 -15.08 25.54 12.37
CA LEU A 92 -15.94 26.17 11.37
C LEU A 92 -17.06 27.01 12.02
N GLN A 93 -17.64 26.56 13.14
CA GLN A 93 -18.67 27.32 13.88
C GLN A 93 -18.11 28.64 14.44
N THR A 94 -16.87 28.65 14.94
CA THR A 94 -16.24 29.90 15.42
C THR A 94 -16.00 30.92 14.31
N LEU A 95 -15.98 30.47 13.06
CA LEU A 95 -15.91 31.32 11.86
C LEU A 95 -17.29 31.72 11.31
N GLY A 96 -18.37 31.35 12.01
CA GLY A 96 -19.75 31.71 11.64
C GLY A 96 -20.45 30.74 10.71
N TYR A 97 -19.84 29.60 10.37
CA TYR A 97 -20.47 28.61 9.51
C TYR A 97 -21.35 27.63 10.31
N LYS A 98 -22.46 27.19 9.72
CA LYS A 98 -23.30 26.15 10.30
C LYS A 98 -22.66 24.77 10.03
N ALA A 99 -21.79 24.32 10.91
CA ALA A 99 -21.15 23.01 10.79
C ALA A 99 -21.72 22.01 11.79
N ILE A 100 -21.75 20.74 11.43
CA ILE A 100 -22.21 19.64 12.27
C ILE A 100 -21.29 18.42 12.15
N ALA A 101 -20.87 17.86 13.28
CA ALA A 101 -20.05 16.66 13.35
C ALA A 101 -20.92 15.40 13.22
N LEU A 102 -20.46 14.43 12.40
CA LEU A 102 -21.13 13.15 12.19
C LEU A 102 -20.15 12.01 12.32
N SER A 103 -20.48 10.97 13.08
CA SER A 103 -19.78 9.69 13.02
C SER A 103 -20.00 9.02 11.65
N GLY A 104 -19.21 7.98 11.31
CA GLY A 104 -19.42 7.21 10.09
C GLY A 104 -20.82 6.61 10.00
N GLY A 105 -21.34 6.04 11.09
CA GLY A 105 -22.70 5.52 11.15
C GLY A 105 -23.78 6.59 10.98
N GLN A 106 -23.61 7.76 11.60
CA GLN A 106 -24.53 8.89 11.41
C GLN A 106 -24.49 9.45 9.97
N ALA A 107 -23.34 9.35 9.31
CA ALA A 107 -23.19 9.69 7.90
C ALA A 107 -23.81 8.62 6.97
N GLY A 108 -24.26 7.48 7.53
CA GLY A 108 -24.89 6.39 6.79
C GLY A 108 -23.91 5.42 6.15
N ILE A 109 -22.68 5.34 6.63
CA ILE A 109 -21.65 4.41 6.12
C ILE A 109 -21.84 3.04 6.77
N ILE A 110 -22.34 2.08 5.99
CA ILE A 110 -22.58 0.70 6.41
C ILE A 110 -21.46 -0.20 5.91
N THR A 111 -20.96 -1.06 6.78
CA THR A 111 -19.81 -1.93 6.52
C THR A 111 -20.10 -3.40 6.82
N ASP A 112 -19.22 -4.27 6.31
CA ASP A 112 -19.13 -5.65 6.78
C ASP A 112 -18.46 -5.72 8.20
N PRO A 113 -18.58 -6.85 8.92
CA PRO A 113 -18.04 -7.01 10.29
C PRO A 113 -16.56 -7.42 10.31
N ARG A 114 -15.77 -7.12 9.30
CA ARG A 114 -14.32 -7.38 9.29
C ARG A 114 -13.57 -6.27 10.01
N PHE A 115 -13.50 -6.40 11.33
CA PHE A 115 -12.80 -5.41 12.16
C PHE A 115 -11.34 -5.22 11.73
N GLY A 116 -10.89 -3.98 11.69
CA GLY A 116 -9.54 -3.56 11.26
C GLY A 116 -9.36 -3.34 9.75
N ASP A 117 -10.18 -3.96 8.90
CA ASP A 117 -10.18 -3.78 7.43
C ASP A 117 -11.56 -3.99 6.82
N ALA A 118 -12.56 -3.32 7.37
CA ALA A 118 -13.94 -3.42 6.93
C ALA A 118 -14.13 -2.86 5.51
N ARG A 119 -15.09 -3.44 4.78
CA ARG A 119 -15.51 -2.96 3.46
C ARG A 119 -16.81 -2.19 3.58
N ILE A 120 -16.90 -1.06 2.91
CA ILE A 120 -18.16 -0.33 2.77
C ILE A 120 -19.09 -1.16 1.87
N LEU A 121 -20.24 -1.54 2.41
CA LEU A 121 -21.29 -2.26 1.68
C LEU A 121 -22.28 -1.30 1.04
N GLU A 122 -22.64 -0.24 1.76
CA GLU A 122 -23.63 0.75 1.33
C GLU A 122 -23.35 2.08 2.01
N ILE A 123 -23.73 3.19 1.36
CA ILE A 123 -23.83 4.50 2.00
C ILE A 123 -25.26 5.02 1.82
N ARG A 124 -25.89 5.42 2.93
CA ARG A 124 -27.24 6.02 2.98
C ARG A 124 -27.15 7.53 3.18
N PRO A 125 -27.01 8.33 2.11
CA PRO A 125 -26.62 9.74 2.19
C PRO A 125 -27.78 10.69 2.50
N HIS A 126 -28.98 10.20 2.77
CA HIS A 126 -30.20 11.02 2.93
C HIS A 126 -30.09 12.05 4.07
N TYR A 127 -29.42 11.70 5.17
CA TYR A 127 -29.23 12.64 6.26
C TYR A 127 -28.24 13.75 5.90
N ILE A 128 -27.12 13.42 5.24
CA ILE A 128 -26.17 14.42 4.74
C ILE A 128 -26.87 15.37 3.75
N ARG A 129 -27.66 14.85 2.80
CA ARG A 129 -28.39 15.67 1.83
C ARG A 129 -29.34 16.66 2.51
N ARG A 130 -30.11 16.22 3.50
CA ARG A 130 -30.99 17.06 4.29
C ARG A 130 -30.25 18.17 5.03
N LEU A 131 -29.09 17.89 5.60
CA LEU A 131 -28.25 18.88 6.27
C LEU A 131 -27.73 19.93 5.29
N LEU A 132 -27.27 19.52 4.11
CA LEU A 132 -26.82 20.43 3.06
C LEU A 132 -27.98 21.36 2.57
N GLU A 133 -29.18 20.83 2.43
CA GLU A 133 -30.38 21.61 2.08
C GLU A 133 -30.73 22.67 3.15
N GLN A 134 -30.42 22.42 4.40
CA GLN A 134 -30.56 23.35 5.53
C GLN A 134 -29.38 24.33 5.69
N GLY A 135 -28.40 24.27 4.78
CA GLY A 135 -27.20 25.13 4.80
C GLY A 135 -26.16 24.73 5.83
N PHE A 136 -26.20 23.50 6.33
CA PHE A 136 -25.13 22.97 7.18
C PHE A 136 -23.95 22.46 6.36
N ILE A 137 -22.77 22.49 6.95
CA ILE A 137 -21.54 21.80 6.50
C ILE A 137 -21.40 20.52 7.32
N PRO A 138 -21.71 19.33 6.78
CA PRO A 138 -21.44 18.07 7.45
C PRO A 138 -19.93 17.84 7.55
N VAL A 139 -19.43 17.60 8.76
CA VAL A 139 -18.05 17.18 9.03
C VAL A 139 -18.12 15.72 9.48
N VAL A 140 -17.60 14.82 8.66
CA VAL A 140 -17.77 13.37 8.80
C VAL A 140 -16.46 12.76 9.32
N CYS A 141 -16.56 11.84 10.26
CA CYS A 141 -15.45 10.99 10.64
C CYS A 141 -15.02 10.14 9.45
N GLY A 142 -13.79 10.31 8.98
CA GLY A 142 -13.18 9.37 8.05
C GLY A 142 -12.89 8.03 8.72
N PHE A 143 -12.39 7.06 7.94
CA PHE A 143 -11.82 5.80 8.44
C PHE A 143 -12.82 4.82 9.08
N GLN A 144 -14.04 5.21 9.39
CA GLN A 144 -14.98 4.40 10.17
C GLN A 144 -16.36 4.27 9.52
N GLY A 145 -17.05 3.17 9.82
CA GLY A 145 -18.44 2.91 9.54
C GLY A 145 -19.10 2.17 10.68
N ILE A 146 -20.27 1.61 10.41
CA ILE A 146 -21.03 0.77 11.35
C ILE A 146 -21.56 -0.46 10.63
N THR A 147 -21.60 -1.62 11.29
CA THR A 147 -22.26 -2.80 10.75
C THR A 147 -23.78 -2.62 10.76
N GLU A 148 -24.50 -3.37 9.91
CA GLU A 148 -25.94 -3.54 10.12
C GLU A 148 -26.21 -4.17 11.48
N PRO A 149 -27.34 -3.85 12.13
CA PRO A 149 -27.81 -4.58 13.30
C PRO A 149 -27.95 -6.08 12.99
N ALA A 150 -27.42 -6.91 13.86
CA ALA A 150 -27.49 -8.36 13.78
C ALA A 150 -27.64 -8.93 15.19
N GLU A 151 -27.93 -10.22 15.30
CA GLU A 151 -28.09 -10.90 16.61
C GLU A 151 -26.86 -10.70 17.51
N GLU A 152 -25.66 -10.71 16.92
CA GLU A 152 -24.39 -10.50 17.61
C GLU A 152 -24.13 -9.02 17.98
N TYR A 153 -24.69 -8.08 17.20
CA TYR A 153 -24.52 -6.62 17.38
C TYR A 153 -25.86 -5.91 17.19
N GLU A 154 -26.75 -5.99 18.16
CA GLU A 154 -28.14 -5.49 18.07
C GLU A 154 -28.25 -4.04 17.59
N HIS A 155 -27.29 -3.18 17.96
CA HIS A 155 -27.27 -1.77 17.55
C HIS A 155 -26.21 -1.45 16.49
N GLY A 156 -25.63 -2.49 15.88
CA GLY A 156 -24.45 -2.36 15.03
C GLY A 156 -23.16 -2.13 15.82
N ALA A 157 -22.03 -2.46 15.22
CA ALA A 157 -20.70 -2.27 15.79
C ALA A 157 -19.90 -1.27 14.95
N ILE A 158 -19.12 -0.39 15.59
CA ILE A 158 -18.19 0.49 14.90
C ILE A 158 -17.08 -0.36 14.28
N THR A 159 -16.78 -0.10 13.02
CA THR A 159 -15.73 -0.76 12.24
C THR A 159 -14.77 0.26 11.66
N THR A 160 -13.54 -0.16 11.40
CA THR A 160 -12.55 0.67 10.72
C THR A 160 -12.20 0.11 9.34
N LEU A 161 -11.90 1.01 8.39
CA LEU A 161 -11.69 0.69 6.97
C LEU A 161 -10.24 0.33 6.62
N GLY A 162 -9.39 0.17 7.63
CA GLY A 162 -7.98 -0.09 7.43
C GLY A 162 -7.19 1.13 6.90
N ARG A 163 -5.96 0.90 6.44
CA ARG A 163 -5.09 1.98 5.95
C ARG A 163 -5.74 2.78 4.84
N GLY A 164 -5.58 4.11 4.86
CA GLY A 164 -6.18 5.01 3.87
C GLY A 164 -7.71 5.12 3.97
N GLY A 165 -8.31 4.63 5.06
CA GLY A 165 -9.76 4.59 5.23
C GLY A 165 -10.45 5.95 5.14
N SER A 166 -9.78 7.06 5.50
CA SER A 166 -10.37 8.41 5.35
C SER A 166 -10.44 8.85 3.89
N ASP A 167 -9.45 8.48 3.05
CA ASP A 167 -9.51 8.73 1.59
C ASP A 167 -10.61 7.88 0.96
N THR A 168 -10.71 6.61 1.38
CA THR A 168 -11.79 5.69 1.00
C THR A 168 -13.16 6.24 1.37
N THR A 169 -13.32 6.76 2.60
CA THR A 169 -14.55 7.44 3.05
C THR A 169 -14.93 8.61 2.13
N ALA A 170 -13.95 9.46 1.79
CA ALA A 170 -14.19 10.63 0.95
C ALA A 170 -14.63 10.25 -0.45
N SER A 171 -13.95 9.28 -1.10
CA SER A 171 -14.32 8.79 -2.43
C SER A 171 -15.70 8.14 -2.42
N ALA A 172 -16.00 7.29 -1.43
CA ALA A 172 -17.29 6.62 -1.33
C ALA A 172 -18.45 7.60 -1.06
N LEU A 173 -18.24 8.62 -0.22
CA LEU A 173 -19.19 9.71 -0.03
C LEU A 173 -19.37 10.55 -1.32
N GLY A 174 -18.29 10.78 -2.04
CA GLY A 174 -18.33 11.45 -3.34
C GLY A 174 -19.26 10.74 -4.32
N VAL A 175 -19.14 9.42 -4.40
CA VAL A 175 -20.03 8.58 -5.22
C VAL A 175 -21.47 8.65 -4.74
N ALA A 176 -21.72 8.35 -3.45
CA ALA A 176 -23.07 8.28 -2.89
C ALA A 176 -23.84 9.61 -2.97
N LEU A 177 -23.13 10.73 -2.91
CA LEU A 177 -23.67 12.07 -3.01
C LEU A 177 -23.76 12.59 -4.45
N SER A 178 -23.20 11.89 -5.42
CA SER A 178 -23.00 12.36 -6.80
C SER A 178 -22.26 13.70 -6.81
N ALA A 179 -21.16 13.78 -6.07
CA ALA A 179 -20.38 15.00 -5.92
C ALA A 179 -19.75 15.42 -7.26
N ALA A 180 -19.57 16.73 -7.43
CA ALA A 180 -18.87 17.28 -8.59
C ALA A 180 -17.39 16.90 -8.64
N ALA A 181 -16.78 16.73 -7.46
CA ALA A 181 -15.42 16.23 -7.28
C ALA A 181 -15.18 15.81 -5.82
N VAL A 182 -14.09 15.09 -5.60
CA VAL A 182 -13.50 14.85 -4.29
C VAL A 182 -12.13 15.50 -4.24
N GLU A 183 -11.85 16.29 -3.22
CA GLU A 183 -10.55 16.93 -2.99
C GLU A 183 -9.86 16.30 -1.78
N ILE A 184 -8.70 15.70 -1.99
CA ILE A 184 -7.84 15.14 -0.94
C ILE A 184 -6.79 16.18 -0.59
N TYR A 185 -6.92 16.79 0.58
CA TYR A 185 -5.95 17.75 1.11
C TYR A 185 -4.88 17.06 1.94
N THR A 186 -3.63 17.34 1.61
CA THR A 186 -2.43 16.78 2.23
C THR A 186 -1.37 17.88 2.45
N ASP A 187 -0.16 17.50 2.82
CA ASP A 187 0.99 18.39 3.00
C ASP A 187 1.82 18.64 1.73
N VAL A 188 1.50 17.96 0.63
CA VAL A 188 2.13 18.17 -0.68
C VAL A 188 1.20 18.86 -1.68
N ASP A 189 1.77 19.56 -2.67
CA ASP A 189 1.01 20.35 -3.64
C ASP A 189 0.31 19.53 -4.73
N GLY A 190 0.40 18.21 -4.67
CA GLY A 190 -0.15 17.28 -5.66
C GLY A 190 0.72 16.05 -5.82
N VAL A 191 0.44 15.25 -6.85
CA VAL A 191 1.27 14.10 -7.24
C VAL A 191 2.54 14.63 -7.91
N LYS A 192 3.70 14.20 -7.45
CA LYS A 192 5.01 14.66 -7.95
C LYS A 192 5.70 13.58 -8.80
N THR A 193 6.58 14.00 -9.68
CA THR A 193 7.41 13.12 -10.53
C THR A 193 8.41 12.28 -9.75
N ALA A 194 8.73 12.65 -8.51
CA ALA A 194 9.53 11.88 -7.55
C ALA A 194 9.23 12.39 -6.12
N ASP A 195 9.73 11.69 -5.12
CA ASP A 195 9.71 12.14 -3.73
C ASP A 195 10.52 13.45 -3.58
N PRO A 196 9.92 14.57 -3.16
CA PRO A 196 10.62 15.84 -3.04
C PRO A 196 11.73 15.84 -1.98
N ASP A 197 11.71 14.93 -1.02
CA ASP A 197 12.78 14.76 -0.04
C ASP A 197 14.03 14.14 -0.67
N LEU A 198 13.88 13.41 -1.78
CA LEU A 198 14.98 12.81 -2.53
C LEU A 198 15.40 13.66 -3.76
N VAL A 199 14.41 14.31 -4.41
CA VAL A 199 14.60 15.07 -5.64
C VAL A 199 13.96 16.45 -5.48
N SER A 200 14.76 17.44 -5.13
CA SER A 200 14.29 18.78 -4.80
C SER A 200 13.59 19.53 -5.96
N ASN A 201 13.89 19.15 -7.21
CA ASN A 201 13.29 19.69 -8.43
C ASN A 201 12.15 18.80 -8.99
N ALA A 202 11.63 17.84 -8.19
CA ALA A 202 10.48 17.04 -8.57
C ALA A 202 9.27 17.95 -8.86
N ARG A 203 8.71 17.81 -10.07
CA ARG A 203 7.60 18.64 -10.55
C ARG A 203 6.25 18.06 -10.11
N THR A 204 5.29 18.93 -9.81
CA THR A 204 3.90 18.53 -9.62
C THR A 204 3.25 18.26 -10.98
N LEU A 205 2.50 17.17 -11.07
CA LEU A 205 1.74 16.80 -12.27
C LEU A 205 0.38 17.52 -12.26
N ASP A 206 0.00 18.11 -13.38
CA ASP A 206 -1.31 18.78 -13.49
C ASP A 206 -2.45 17.76 -13.55
N VAL A 207 -2.25 16.64 -14.25
CA VAL A 207 -3.24 15.59 -14.46
C VAL A 207 -2.58 14.21 -14.32
N CYS A 208 -3.26 13.26 -13.68
CA CYS A 208 -2.93 11.83 -13.66
C CYS A 208 -4.16 11.00 -13.99
N SER A 209 -3.96 9.78 -14.50
CA SER A 209 -5.06 8.82 -14.53
C SER A 209 -5.25 8.14 -13.17
N TYR A 210 -6.43 7.51 -12.95
CA TYR A 210 -6.67 6.74 -11.73
C TYR A 210 -5.68 5.58 -11.60
N GLU A 211 -5.38 4.91 -12.71
CA GLU A 211 -4.45 3.79 -12.78
C GLU A 211 -3.02 4.24 -12.43
N GLU A 212 -2.58 5.38 -12.96
CA GLU A 212 -1.27 5.94 -12.64
C GLU A 212 -1.13 6.23 -11.14
N VAL A 213 -2.15 6.84 -10.55
CA VAL A 213 -2.12 7.17 -9.11
C VAL A 213 -2.21 5.93 -8.25
N ALA A 214 -3.03 4.94 -8.63
CA ALA A 214 -3.09 3.66 -7.94
C ALA A 214 -1.73 2.94 -7.98
N GLU A 215 -1.08 2.88 -9.15
CA GLU A 215 0.25 2.27 -9.30
C GLU A 215 1.31 3.03 -8.49
N ILE A 216 1.35 4.36 -8.55
CA ILE A 216 2.22 5.20 -7.73
C ILE A 216 2.06 4.88 -6.24
N ALA A 217 0.82 4.71 -5.79
CA ALA A 217 0.51 4.40 -4.40
C ALA A 217 0.90 2.97 -4.00
N HIS A 218 0.66 1.99 -4.88
CA HIS A 218 1.11 0.60 -4.68
C HIS A 218 2.63 0.49 -4.61
N GLN A 219 3.33 1.32 -5.40
CA GLN A 219 4.79 1.36 -5.45
C GLN A 219 5.41 2.26 -4.35
N GLY A 220 4.63 2.71 -3.36
CA GLY A 220 5.13 3.30 -2.12
C GLY A 220 4.89 4.79 -1.89
N ALA A 221 4.47 5.57 -2.88
CA ALA A 221 4.13 6.97 -2.67
C ALA A 221 2.77 7.12 -1.97
N LYS A 222 2.74 7.85 -0.86
CA LYS A 222 1.57 7.96 0.02
C LYS A 222 0.75 9.23 -0.29
N VAL A 223 0.33 9.42 -1.53
CA VAL A 223 -0.40 10.63 -1.93
C VAL A 223 -1.91 10.42 -1.84
N VAL A 224 -2.43 9.33 -2.42
CA VAL A 224 -3.82 8.88 -2.33
C VAL A 224 -3.80 7.38 -2.11
N HIS A 225 -4.69 6.88 -1.28
CA HIS A 225 -4.77 5.43 -1.08
C HIS A 225 -5.36 4.73 -2.33
N PRO A 226 -4.81 3.56 -2.79
CA PRO A 226 -5.27 2.88 -3.99
C PRO A 226 -6.78 2.62 -4.01
N ARG A 227 -7.35 2.11 -2.91
CA ARG A 227 -8.80 1.86 -2.76
C ARG A 227 -9.65 3.12 -3.02
N ALA A 228 -9.16 4.31 -2.65
CA ALA A 228 -9.87 5.56 -2.90
C ALA A 228 -9.86 5.95 -4.38
N ALA A 229 -8.75 5.71 -5.07
CA ALA A 229 -8.61 5.92 -6.51
C ALA A 229 -9.49 4.92 -7.29
N GLU A 230 -9.51 3.64 -6.89
CA GLU A 230 -10.35 2.59 -7.49
C GLU A 230 -11.85 2.93 -7.40
N ILE A 231 -12.34 3.32 -6.20
CA ILE A 231 -13.75 3.73 -6.02
C ILE A 231 -14.10 4.91 -6.92
N ALA A 232 -13.22 5.88 -7.02
CA ALA A 232 -13.44 7.06 -7.87
C ALA A 232 -13.40 6.70 -9.36
N MET A 233 -12.53 5.78 -9.77
CA MET A 233 -12.42 5.25 -11.12
C MET A 233 -13.70 4.53 -11.54
N ASP A 234 -14.19 3.59 -10.73
CA ASP A 234 -15.38 2.78 -11.03
C ASP A 234 -16.63 3.63 -11.27
N HIS A 235 -16.68 4.82 -10.68
CA HIS A 235 -17.82 5.73 -10.77
C HIS A 235 -17.51 7.02 -11.53
N ASN A 236 -16.30 7.14 -12.08
CA ASN A 236 -15.81 8.31 -12.83
C ASN A 236 -15.98 9.64 -12.08
N ILE A 237 -15.69 9.66 -10.77
CA ILE A 237 -15.73 10.85 -9.92
C ILE A 237 -14.36 11.54 -9.93
N PRO A 238 -14.24 12.79 -10.40
CA PRO A 238 -12.95 13.48 -10.40
C PRO A 238 -12.37 13.61 -9.00
N LEU A 239 -11.11 13.17 -8.84
CA LEU A 239 -10.33 13.40 -7.63
C LEU A 239 -9.35 14.54 -7.84
N TRP A 240 -9.04 15.25 -6.79
CA TRP A 240 -7.97 16.23 -6.74
C TRP A 240 -7.07 15.96 -5.54
N VAL A 241 -5.79 16.05 -5.75
CA VAL A 241 -4.79 16.12 -4.69
C VAL A 241 -4.32 17.55 -4.56
N LYS A 242 -4.49 18.14 -3.39
CA LYS A 242 -4.19 19.54 -3.12
C LYS A 242 -3.46 19.71 -1.80
N SER A 243 -2.71 20.80 -1.66
CA SER A 243 -2.11 21.17 -0.40
C SER A 243 -3.11 21.92 0.50
N THR A 244 -3.11 21.55 1.78
CA THR A 244 -3.77 22.38 2.81
C THR A 244 -3.06 23.72 3.00
N PHE A 245 -1.75 23.78 2.70
CA PHE A 245 -0.85 24.86 3.12
C PHE A 245 -0.51 25.86 2.02
N SER A 246 -0.85 25.55 0.76
CA SER A 246 -0.64 26.42 -0.40
C SER A 246 -1.92 26.59 -1.21
N ASP A 247 -1.94 27.54 -2.14
CA ASP A 247 -3.02 27.75 -3.11
C ASP A 247 -2.64 27.20 -4.49
N ALA A 248 -1.66 26.28 -4.57
CA ALA A 248 -1.34 25.57 -5.78
C ALA A 248 -2.57 24.80 -6.31
N PRO A 249 -2.76 24.71 -7.65
CA PRO A 249 -3.94 24.08 -8.24
C PRO A 249 -4.09 22.61 -7.86
N GLY A 250 -2.98 21.92 -7.57
CA GLY A 250 -2.96 20.49 -7.27
C GLY A 250 -2.90 19.63 -8.52
N THR A 251 -3.06 18.32 -8.32
CA THR A 251 -3.14 17.33 -9.38
C THR A 251 -4.58 16.86 -9.54
N ARG A 252 -5.09 16.93 -10.76
CA ARG A 252 -6.38 16.34 -11.13
C ARG A 252 -6.20 14.86 -11.48
N ILE A 253 -6.99 13.99 -10.85
CA ILE A 253 -7.03 12.56 -11.16
C ILE A 253 -8.34 12.27 -11.88
N THR A 254 -8.27 11.65 -13.06
CA THR A 254 -9.42 11.43 -13.94
C THR A 254 -9.21 10.19 -14.80
N GLY A 255 -10.22 9.80 -15.60
CA GLY A 255 -10.10 8.67 -16.52
C GLY A 255 -9.00 8.87 -17.57
N HIS A 256 -8.55 7.77 -18.15
CA HIS A 256 -7.44 7.72 -19.12
C HIS A 256 -7.71 8.51 -20.41
N ASP A 257 -8.96 8.89 -20.68
CA ASP A 257 -9.36 9.64 -21.88
C ASP A 257 -9.01 11.14 -21.84
N ALA A 258 -8.42 11.64 -20.74
CA ALA A 258 -7.97 13.00 -20.66
C ALA A 258 -6.77 13.20 -21.61
N PRO A 259 -6.84 14.10 -22.64
CA PRO A 259 -5.78 14.24 -23.65
C PRO A 259 -4.41 14.57 -23.08
N GLU A 260 -4.36 15.14 -21.88
CA GLU A 260 -3.16 15.56 -21.18
C GLU A 260 -2.44 14.39 -20.51
N ALA A 261 -3.19 13.40 -19.96
CA ALA A 261 -2.61 12.18 -19.40
C ALA A 261 -2.04 11.27 -20.49
N VAL A 262 -2.69 11.19 -21.66
CA VAL A 262 -2.26 10.34 -22.80
C VAL A 262 -0.95 10.81 -23.45
N ARG A 263 -0.60 12.10 -23.34
CA ARG A 263 0.60 12.66 -23.97
C ARG A 263 1.90 12.43 -23.20
N ARG A 264 1.79 12.05 -21.93
CA ARG A 264 2.95 11.86 -21.08
C ARG A 264 3.50 10.44 -21.23
N ARG A 265 4.84 10.33 -21.45
CA ARG A 265 5.52 9.03 -21.56
C ARG A 265 5.80 8.39 -20.19
N LEU A 266 6.20 9.22 -19.23
CA LEU A 266 6.57 8.80 -17.89
C LEU A 266 5.80 9.64 -16.87
N THR A 267 5.32 8.99 -15.80
CA THR A 267 4.53 9.64 -14.76
C THR A 267 5.39 10.06 -13.59
N GLY A 268 6.23 9.16 -13.09
CA GLY A 268 7.07 9.45 -11.93
C GLY A 268 7.97 8.29 -11.53
N ILE A 269 8.77 8.54 -10.50
CA ILE A 269 9.61 7.54 -9.85
C ILE A 269 9.22 7.46 -8.40
N THR A 270 8.94 6.24 -7.94
CA THR A 270 8.62 5.95 -6.55
C THR A 270 9.63 4.99 -5.95
N HIS A 271 9.58 4.81 -4.64
CA HIS A 271 10.37 3.79 -3.97
C HIS A 271 9.60 3.17 -2.81
N THR A 272 9.80 1.87 -2.61
CA THR A 272 9.24 1.12 -1.49
C THR A 272 10.37 0.48 -0.71
N GLY A 273 10.68 1.04 0.45
CA GLY A 273 11.74 0.54 1.33
C GLY A 273 11.30 -0.61 2.22
N LYS A 274 12.28 -1.13 3.01
CA LYS A 274 12.07 -2.21 3.99
C LYS A 274 11.71 -3.55 3.34
N ILE A 275 12.38 -3.86 2.25
CA ILE A 275 12.27 -5.12 1.53
C ILE A 275 13.45 -6.03 1.89
N VAL A 276 13.19 -7.32 2.01
CA VAL A 276 14.20 -8.36 2.15
C VAL A 276 14.14 -9.25 0.92
N TYR A 277 15.26 -9.41 0.26
CA TYR A 277 15.41 -10.28 -0.90
C TYR A 277 15.92 -11.65 -0.47
N ILE A 278 15.24 -12.70 -0.92
CA ILE A 278 15.54 -14.09 -0.62
C ILE A 278 15.80 -14.81 -1.93
N ARG A 279 16.92 -15.54 -2.01
CA ARG A 279 17.25 -16.40 -3.16
C ARG A 279 17.59 -17.80 -2.65
N LEU A 280 16.92 -18.78 -3.23
CA LEU A 280 17.08 -20.21 -2.95
C LEU A 280 17.64 -20.89 -4.19
N GLU A 281 18.78 -21.58 -4.07
CA GLU A 281 19.38 -22.29 -5.18
C GLU A 281 18.92 -23.75 -5.19
N ILE A 282 18.31 -24.19 -6.30
CA ILE A 282 17.73 -25.51 -6.48
C ILE A 282 18.54 -26.21 -7.58
N ALA A 283 19.30 -27.25 -7.19
CA ALA A 283 20.24 -27.91 -8.09
C ALA A 283 19.58 -28.58 -9.30
N ASN A 284 18.35 -29.10 -9.16
CA ASN A 284 17.64 -29.79 -10.23
C ASN A 284 16.45 -28.97 -10.74
N ALA A 285 16.53 -28.54 -12.01
CA ALA A 285 15.48 -27.74 -12.66
C ALA A 285 14.13 -28.46 -12.77
N ALA A 286 14.11 -29.80 -12.90
CA ALA A 286 12.87 -30.57 -13.00
C ALA A 286 12.08 -30.59 -11.67
N HIS A 287 12.78 -30.54 -10.55
CA HIS A 287 12.16 -30.52 -9.21
C HIS A 287 11.72 -29.12 -8.75
N LYS A 288 12.25 -28.08 -9.38
CA LYS A 288 12.00 -26.68 -9.00
C LYS A 288 10.50 -26.33 -8.90
N PRO A 289 9.60 -26.68 -9.84
CA PRO A 289 8.19 -26.34 -9.75
C PRO A 289 7.49 -26.92 -8.51
N LEU A 290 7.91 -28.11 -8.06
CA LEU A 290 7.37 -28.74 -6.86
C LEU A 290 7.83 -28.02 -5.59
N VAL A 291 9.12 -27.68 -5.54
CA VAL A 291 9.72 -26.93 -4.44
C VAL A 291 9.09 -25.52 -4.34
N GLU A 292 8.95 -24.81 -5.45
CA GLU A 292 8.29 -23.49 -5.51
C GLU A 292 6.86 -23.55 -4.99
N ARG A 293 6.10 -24.54 -5.42
CA ARG A 293 4.71 -24.72 -4.98
C ARG A 293 4.61 -24.85 -3.46
N GLU A 294 5.50 -25.61 -2.82
CA GLU A 294 5.47 -25.80 -1.38
C GLU A 294 5.92 -24.54 -0.63
N VAL A 295 6.94 -23.83 -1.12
CA VAL A 295 7.37 -22.53 -0.56
C VAL A 295 6.19 -21.53 -0.62
N TYR A 296 5.56 -21.38 -1.78
CA TYR A 296 4.43 -20.43 -1.91
C TYR A 296 3.23 -20.80 -1.05
N ARG A 297 2.94 -22.09 -0.91
CA ARG A 297 1.86 -22.57 -0.03
C ARG A 297 2.13 -22.25 1.45
N MET A 298 3.36 -22.43 1.89
CA MET A 298 3.72 -22.13 3.27
C MET A 298 3.64 -20.62 3.55
N MET A 299 4.15 -19.79 2.65
CA MET A 299 4.05 -18.33 2.77
C MET A 299 2.59 -17.88 2.82
N ALA A 300 1.74 -18.41 1.91
CA ALA A 300 0.31 -18.07 1.89
C ALA A 300 -0.44 -18.49 3.16
N LYS A 301 -0.13 -19.67 3.73
CA LYS A 301 -0.73 -20.13 4.99
C LYS A 301 -0.35 -19.26 6.19
N ALA A 302 0.80 -18.62 6.14
CA ALA A 302 1.30 -17.75 7.18
C ALA A 302 1.00 -16.26 6.92
N ASP A 303 0.19 -15.96 5.90
CA ASP A 303 -0.15 -14.58 5.49
C ASP A 303 1.08 -13.73 5.17
N VAL A 304 2.11 -14.36 4.59
CA VAL A 304 3.32 -13.67 4.11
C VAL A 304 3.16 -13.31 2.65
N ASN A 305 3.14 -12.02 2.35
CA ASN A 305 3.08 -11.52 0.98
C ASN A 305 4.44 -11.63 0.29
N ILE A 306 4.44 -12.24 -0.89
CA ILE A 306 5.60 -12.36 -1.76
C ILE A 306 5.54 -11.27 -2.83
N HIS A 307 6.67 -10.56 -2.97
CA HIS A 307 6.89 -9.56 -4.02
C HIS A 307 8.01 -10.03 -4.94
N LEU A 308 8.03 -9.55 -6.19
CA LEU A 308 9.15 -9.73 -7.12
C LEU A 308 9.59 -11.19 -7.29
N VAL A 309 8.76 -12.04 -7.84
CA VAL A 309 9.16 -13.42 -8.16
C VAL A 309 9.96 -13.45 -9.46
N THR A 310 11.14 -14.12 -9.46
CA THR A 310 11.93 -14.32 -10.67
C THR A 310 11.87 -15.76 -11.14
N PHE A 311 11.64 -15.93 -12.43
CA PHE A 311 11.69 -17.24 -13.09
C PHE A 311 13.11 -17.53 -13.57
N SER A 312 13.81 -18.40 -12.84
CA SER A 312 15.13 -18.94 -13.19
C SER A 312 15.07 -20.47 -13.21
N PRO A 313 15.77 -21.18 -14.08
CA PRO A 313 15.74 -22.63 -14.12
C PRO A 313 16.23 -23.28 -12.81
N THR A 314 17.18 -22.67 -12.11
CA THR A 314 17.89 -23.27 -10.98
C THR A 314 17.82 -22.45 -9.70
N ALA A 315 17.04 -21.37 -9.68
CA ALA A 315 16.89 -20.56 -8.48
C ALA A 315 15.44 -20.09 -8.32
N LEU A 316 14.97 -20.07 -7.10
CA LEU A 316 13.77 -19.40 -6.67
C LEU A 316 14.18 -18.11 -5.97
N SER A 317 13.77 -16.97 -6.50
CA SER A 317 14.06 -15.67 -5.90
C SER A 317 12.78 -14.89 -5.71
N PHE A 318 12.63 -14.28 -4.54
CA PHE A 318 11.48 -13.45 -4.22
C PHE A 318 11.84 -12.43 -3.14
N ALA A 319 10.98 -11.45 -2.96
CA ALA A 319 11.12 -10.44 -1.92
C ALA A 319 9.93 -10.48 -0.95
N VAL A 320 10.17 -10.13 0.31
CA VAL A 320 9.14 -9.97 1.34
C VAL A 320 9.34 -8.65 2.08
N GLU A 321 8.29 -8.13 2.70
CA GLU A 321 8.45 -6.99 3.59
C GLU A 321 9.31 -7.36 4.81
N ARG A 322 10.20 -6.46 5.23
CA ARG A 322 11.10 -6.69 6.38
C ARG A 322 10.35 -7.12 7.66
N LYS A 323 9.14 -6.61 7.89
CA LYS A 323 8.33 -6.99 9.06
C LYS A 323 7.85 -8.45 9.03
N GLN A 324 7.71 -9.03 7.83
CA GLN A 324 7.28 -10.42 7.61
C GLN A 324 8.48 -11.38 7.48
N PHE A 325 9.68 -10.84 7.31
CA PHE A 325 10.89 -11.65 7.13
C PHE A 325 11.18 -12.62 8.29
N PRO A 326 11.02 -12.26 9.58
CA PRO A 326 11.22 -13.24 10.67
C PRO A 326 10.31 -14.46 10.51
N ILE A 327 9.03 -14.27 10.15
CA ILE A 327 8.07 -15.36 9.90
C ILE A 327 8.52 -16.17 8.68
N ALA A 328 8.84 -15.49 7.57
CA ALA A 328 9.30 -16.15 6.35
C ALA A 328 10.57 -16.99 6.58
N ARG A 329 11.53 -16.45 7.31
CA ARG A 329 12.77 -17.16 7.67
C ARG A 329 12.48 -18.40 8.52
N ASP A 330 11.68 -18.26 9.58
CA ASP A 330 11.38 -19.36 10.51
C ASP A 330 10.59 -20.49 9.81
N LEU A 331 9.81 -20.16 8.78
CA LEU A 331 9.11 -21.15 7.95
C LEU A 331 10.05 -21.88 6.97
N LEU A 332 10.98 -21.16 6.40
CA LEU A 332 11.91 -21.72 5.41
C LEU A 332 13.06 -22.47 6.06
N ASP A 333 13.57 -21.99 7.19
CA ASP A 333 14.73 -22.58 7.85
C ASP A 333 14.38 -23.95 8.44
N GLY A 334 15.04 -25.01 7.93
CA GLY A 334 14.72 -26.39 8.26
C GLY A 334 13.53 -27.00 7.52
N MET A 335 12.91 -26.27 6.58
CA MET A 335 11.85 -26.81 5.71
C MET A 335 12.36 -28.00 4.92
N VAL A 336 11.57 -29.06 4.86
CA VAL A 336 11.86 -30.27 4.09
C VAL A 336 10.80 -30.47 3.03
N VAL A 337 11.22 -30.52 1.75
CA VAL A 337 10.31 -30.79 0.62
C VAL A 337 10.66 -32.14 0.00
N PRO A 338 9.80 -33.16 0.15
CA PRO A 338 9.96 -34.44 -0.55
C PRO A 338 9.52 -34.31 -2.00
N VAL A 339 10.33 -34.85 -2.91
CA VAL A 339 9.99 -35.01 -4.33
C VAL A 339 10.10 -36.49 -4.66
N GLU A 340 8.94 -37.12 -4.89
CA GLU A 340 8.86 -38.52 -5.27
C GLU A 340 9.24 -38.68 -6.75
N HIS A 341 10.01 -39.72 -7.05
CA HIS A 341 10.35 -40.09 -8.43
C HIS A 341 9.26 -41.05 -8.98
N SER A 342 8.70 -40.75 -10.15
CA SER A 342 7.85 -41.70 -10.86
C SER A 342 8.73 -42.80 -11.49
N ARG A 343 8.23 -44.04 -11.55
CA ARG A 343 8.96 -45.16 -12.15
C ARG A 343 9.32 -44.99 -13.65
N GLU A 344 8.76 -43.97 -14.29
CA GLU A 344 9.05 -43.61 -15.69
C GLU A 344 10.28 -42.71 -15.85
N ASP A 345 10.72 -42.06 -14.75
CA ASP A 345 11.92 -41.19 -14.74
C ASP A 345 13.22 -41.99 -14.48
N ASP A 346 13.11 -43.29 -14.12
CA ASP A 346 14.21 -44.17 -13.72
C ASP A 346 15.02 -44.78 -14.90
N ALA A 347 14.95 -44.17 -16.07
CA ALA A 347 15.90 -44.47 -17.15
C ALA A 347 17.24 -43.74 -16.96
N ALA A 348 17.63 -43.49 -15.71
CA ALA A 348 18.95 -42.95 -15.37
C ALA A 348 20.00 -44.04 -15.52
N GLU A 349 21.08 -43.74 -16.24
CA GLU A 349 22.20 -44.61 -16.64
C GLU A 349 22.97 -45.31 -15.52
N ASP A 350 22.59 -45.12 -14.26
CA ASP A 350 23.35 -45.54 -13.06
C ASP A 350 22.68 -46.67 -12.24
N GLY A 351 21.46 -47.10 -12.60
CA GLY A 351 20.83 -48.28 -11.99
C GLY A 351 20.47 -48.19 -10.52
N SER A 352 20.38 -46.99 -9.94
CA SER A 352 20.00 -46.78 -8.55
C SER A 352 18.48 -46.57 -8.42
N ASP A 353 17.82 -47.47 -7.69
CA ASP A 353 16.41 -47.47 -7.32
C ASP A 353 16.11 -46.35 -6.29
N LYS A 354 16.29 -45.08 -6.68
CA LYS A 354 16.00 -43.93 -5.82
C LYS A 354 14.54 -43.62 -5.78
N LEU A 355 13.92 -43.67 -4.60
CA LEU A 355 12.49 -43.50 -4.38
C LEU A 355 12.07 -42.03 -4.23
N ALA A 356 12.92 -41.16 -3.71
CA ALA A 356 12.60 -39.75 -3.47
C ALA A 356 13.86 -38.87 -3.27
N THR A 357 13.75 -37.60 -3.61
CA THR A 357 14.73 -36.56 -3.24
C THR A 357 14.14 -35.64 -2.18
N PHE A 358 14.86 -35.39 -1.10
CA PHE A 358 14.47 -34.48 -0.04
C PHE A 358 15.27 -33.19 -0.14
N TYR A 359 14.60 -32.07 -0.37
CA TYR A 359 15.19 -30.73 -0.36
C TYR A 359 15.10 -30.17 1.05
N ILE A 360 16.25 -29.83 1.66
CA ILE A 360 16.35 -29.27 3.01
C ILE A 360 16.88 -27.84 2.91
N PHE A 361 16.11 -26.89 3.41
CA PHE A 361 16.42 -25.47 3.34
C PHE A 361 17.26 -25.02 4.52
N LYS A 362 18.32 -24.26 4.27
CA LYS A 362 19.26 -23.75 5.28
C LYS A 362 19.54 -22.27 5.07
N PHE A 363 19.21 -21.47 6.06
CA PHE A 363 19.46 -20.02 6.10
C PHE A 363 20.50 -19.61 7.16
N SER A 364 20.72 -20.41 8.18
CA SER A 364 21.68 -20.11 9.24
C SER A 364 22.75 -21.19 9.35
N GLU A 365 23.99 -20.79 9.65
CA GLU A 365 25.10 -21.71 9.89
C GLU A 365 24.91 -22.56 11.17
N GLY A 366 23.89 -22.30 12.00
CA GLY A 366 23.68 -22.90 13.32
C GLY A 366 22.66 -24.05 13.38
N LEU A 367 22.08 -24.49 12.27
CA LEU A 367 20.98 -25.48 12.23
C LEU A 367 21.44 -26.96 12.25
N ASP A 368 22.58 -27.25 12.81
CA ASP A 368 22.97 -28.64 13.07
C ASP A 368 22.05 -29.38 14.05
N LEU A 369 21.22 -28.67 14.86
CA LEU A 369 20.38 -29.29 15.88
C LEU A 369 19.11 -29.94 15.33
N ALA A 370 18.36 -29.29 14.47
CA ALA A 370 17.15 -29.88 13.86
C ALA A 370 17.51 -30.99 12.86
N TYR A 371 18.63 -30.82 12.15
CA TYR A 371 19.20 -31.82 11.25
C TYR A 371 19.76 -33.01 12.03
N SER A 372 20.35 -32.81 13.19
CA SER A 372 20.90 -33.89 14.03
C SER A 372 19.80 -34.78 14.63
N VAL A 373 18.61 -34.28 14.88
CA VAL A 373 17.45 -35.06 15.37
C VAL A 373 16.83 -35.91 14.28
N GLN A 374 16.81 -35.43 13.02
CA GLN A 374 16.26 -36.19 11.88
C GLN A 374 17.26 -37.11 11.18
N ARG A 375 18.58 -36.88 11.34
CA ARG A 375 19.65 -37.63 10.74
C ARG A 375 19.64 -39.13 11.03
N PRO A 376 19.30 -39.63 12.23
CA PRO A 376 19.18 -41.06 12.48
C PRO A 376 18.04 -41.75 11.72
N LEU A 377 16.93 -41.05 11.53
CA LEU A 377 15.80 -41.54 10.74
C LEU A 377 16.13 -41.57 9.24
N LEU A 378 16.84 -40.57 8.75
CA LEU A 378 17.29 -40.47 7.37
C LEU A 378 18.39 -41.51 7.05
N LYS A 379 19.32 -41.80 8.00
CA LYS A 379 20.31 -42.86 7.85
C LYS A 379 19.74 -44.25 7.68
N ALA A 380 18.57 -44.53 8.26
CA ALA A 380 17.89 -45.81 8.11
C ALA A 380 17.36 -46.07 6.67
N ILE A 381 17.35 -45.02 5.83
CA ILE A 381 16.83 -45.03 4.46
C ILE A 381 17.97 -44.65 3.45
N GLU A 382 19.21 -44.47 3.96
CA GLU A 382 20.40 -44.17 3.13
C GLU A 382 20.58 -45.26 2.06
N GLY A 383 20.63 -44.83 0.79
CA GLY A 383 20.73 -45.69 -0.39
C GLY A 383 19.47 -45.73 -1.25
N ARG A 384 18.31 -45.25 -0.73
CA ARG A 384 17.04 -45.11 -1.50
C ARG A 384 16.54 -43.70 -1.61
N ILE A 385 17.18 -42.75 -0.93
CA ILE A 385 16.79 -41.33 -0.97
C ILE A 385 17.99 -40.45 -1.21
N ASP A 386 17.80 -39.39 -1.96
CA ASP A 386 18.74 -38.28 -2.09
C ASP A 386 18.40 -37.16 -1.13
N ILE A 387 19.40 -36.59 -0.48
CA ILE A 387 19.25 -35.39 0.35
C ILE A 387 20.02 -34.27 -0.31
N VAL A 388 19.28 -33.19 -0.66
CA VAL A 388 19.84 -32.02 -1.31
C VAL A 388 19.68 -30.80 -0.38
N ASP A 389 20.78 -30.21 0.01
CA ASP A 389 20.77 -28.94 0.77
C ASP A 389 20.46 -27.78 -0.17
N VAL A 390 19.36 -27.06 0.13
CA VAL A 390 19.02 -25.80 -0.54
C VAL A 390 19.61 -24.65 0.27
N ARG A 391 20.61 -23.98 -0.29
CA ARG A 391 21.20 -22.82 0.35
C ARG A 391 20.39 -21.58 0.01
N GLY A 392 19.96 -20.88 1.08
CA GLY A 392 19.33 -19.58 0.98
C GLY A 392 20.36 -18.46 1.13
N SER A 393 20.30 -17.46 0.27
CA SER A 393 20.97 -16.18 0.46
C SER A 393 19.95 -15.09 0.71
N VAL A 394 20.27 -14.18 1.64
CA VAL A 394 19.37 -13.12 2.09
C VAL A 394 20.08 -11.77 1.99
N ILE A 395 19.40 -10.79 1.43
CA ILE A 395 19.83 -9.38 1.45
C ILE A 395 18.74 -8.57 2.15
N GLU A 396 18.99 -8.14 3.40
CA GLU A 396 17.96 -7.57 4.27
C GLU A 396 17.64 -6.09 4.01
N ASN A 397 18.58 -5.33 3.47
CA ASN A 397 18.47 -3.89 3.31
C ASN A 397 18.27 -3.51 1.84
N CYS A 398 17.12 -3.89 1.31
CA CYS A 398 16.73 -3.58 -0.06
C CYS A 398 15.59 -2.57 -0.14
N THR A 399 15.56 -1.84 -1.23
CA THR A 399 14.50 -0.91 -1.62
C THR A 399 14.15 -1.16 -3.08
N MET A 400 12.88 -1.18 -3.38
CA MET A 400 12.39 -1.23 -4.75
C MET A 400 12.24 0.20 -5.28
N VAL A 401 12.90 0.51 -6.37
CA VAL A 401 12.76 1.77 -7.11
C VAL A 401 11.96 1.49 -8.37
N SER A 402 10.83 2.18 -8.53
CA SER A 402 9.87 1.91 -9.60
C SER A 402 9.67 3.17 -10.47
N VAL A 403 9.89 3.02 -11.75
CA VAL A 403 9.57 4.03 -12.77
C VAL A 403 8.15 3.75 -13.28
N ILE A 404 7.26 4.72 -13.08
CA ILE A 404 5.85 4.62 -13.44
C ILE A 404 5.63 5.26 -14.81
N ALA A 405 4.98 4.51 -15.71
CA ALA A 405 4.73 4.96 -17.08
C ALA A 405 3.42 4.37 -17.61
N SER A 406 2.48 5.19 -17.97
CA SER A 406 1.25 4.74 -18.64
C SER A 406 1.56 4.13 -20.00
N GLY A 407 1.48 2.79 -20.09
CA GLY A 407 1.77 2.05 -21.33
C GLY A 407 3.25 2.06 -21.71
N HIS A 408 4.17 1.88 -20.76
CA HIS A 408 5.63 1.89 -20.96
C HIS A 408 6.09 0.92 -22.06
N ARG A 409 5.36 -0.15 -22.35
CA ARG A 409 5.64 -1.05 -23.50
C ARG A 409 5.59 -0.35 -24.85
N ARG A 410 4.99 0.85 -24.91
CA ARG A 410 4.96 1.71 -26.08
C ARG A 410 6.14 2.71 -26.11
N VAL A 411 6.88 2.81 -24.99
CA VAL A 411 8.03 3.72 -24.86
C VAL A 411 9.30 2.91 -25.01
N GLN A 412 9.85 2.87 -26.22
CA GLN A 412 11.11 2.16 -26.51
C GLN A 412 12.25 2.78 -25.69
N GLY A 413 13.15 1.96 -25.21
CA GLY A 413 14.40 2.39 -24.58
C GLY A 413 14.33 2.62 -23.05
N VAL A 414 13.17 2.73 -22.41
CA VAL A 414 13.09 3.05 -20.96
C VAL A 414 13.83 2.03 -20.11
N ILE A 415 13.66 0.74 -20.38
CA ILE A 415 14.36 -0.33 -19.65
C ILE A 415 15.87 -0.18 -19.82
N ALA A 416 16.34 0.02 -21.06
CA ALA A 416 17.77 0.21 -21.34
C ALA A 416 18.30 1.44 -20.59
N THR A 417 17.59 2.57 -20.64
CA THR A 417 17.99 3.79 -19.94
C THR A 417 18.08 3.59 -18.43
N ILE A 418 17.14 2.84 -17.81
CA ILE A 418 17.20 2.50 -16.38
C ILE A 418 18.46 1.69 -16.08
N TYR A 419 18.70 0.62 -16.86
CA TYR A 419 19.86 -0.24 -16.65
C TYR A 419 21.18 0.50 -16.85
N ASP A 420 21.31 1.27 -17.94
CA ASP A 420 22.52 2.06 -18.23
C ASP A 420 22.78 3.06 -17.09
N THR A 421 21.74 3.83 -16.69
CA THR A 421 21.88 4.82 -15.61
C THR A 421 22.35 4.21 -14.30
N LEU A 422 21.77 3.10 -13.87
CA LEU A 422 22.12 2.46 -12.61
C LEU A 422 23.49 1.77 -12.70
N THR A 423 23.79 1.11 -13.81
CA THR A 423 25.06 0.40 -14.03
C THR A 423 26.22 1.37 -14.16
N GLU A 424 26.10 2.44 -14.93
CA GLU A 424 27.10 3.51 -15.05
C GLU A 424 27.42 4.16 -13.70
N ALA A 425 26.41 4.25 -12.84
CA ALA A 425 26.57 4.73 -11.48
C ALA A 425 27.16 3.70 -10.51
N GLY A 426 27.41 2.45 -10.94
CA GLY A 426 27.88 1.37 -10.08
C GLY A 426 26.85 0.87 -9.07
N ILE A 427 25.56 1.13 -9.32
CA ILE A 427 24.46 0.66 -8.46
C ILE A 427 24.07 -0.76 -8.87
N THR A 428 24.18 -1.70 -7.95
CA THR A 428 23.83 -3.10 -8.21
C THR A 428 22.31 -3.27 -8.24
N ILE A 429 21.81 -3.83 -9.33
CA ILE A 429 20.41 -4.26 -9.47
C ILE A 429 20.33 -5.73 -9.07
N TYR A 430 19.68 -6.05 -7.95
CA TYR A 430 19.51 -7.42 -7.47
C TYR A 430 18.44 -8.17 -8.25
N GLN A 431 17.36 -7.48 -8.60
CA GLN A 431 16.23 -8.03 -9.34
C GLN A 431 15.46 -6.91 -10.05
N THR A 432 14.77 -7.28 -11.12
CA THR A 432 13.83 -6.39 -11.80
C THR A 432 12.49 -7.07 -11.95
N ALA A 433 11.44 -6.27 -12.02
CA ALA A 433 10.12 -6.70 -12.43
C ALA A 433 9.50 -5.61 -13.31
N ASP A 434 8.70 -6.05 -14.29
CA ASP A 434 7.92 -5.14 -15.11
C ASP A 434 6.44 -5.52 -15.09
N SER A 435 5.59 -4.52 -15.16
CA SER A 435 4.14 -4.62 -15.30
C SER A 435 3.69 -3.76 -16.46
N ASP A 436 2.41 -3.63 -16.72
CA ASP A 436 1.91 -2.73 -17.77
C ASP A 436 2.10 -1.24 -17.42
N MET A 437 2.34 -0.91 -16.16
CA MET A 437 2.38 0.45 -15.64
C MET A 437 3.69 0.83 -14.97
N SER A 438 4.59 -0.13 -14.69
CA SER A 438 5.81 0.15 -13.94
C SER A 438 6.97 -0.77 -14.31
N ILE A 439 8.19 -0.24 -14.20
CA ILE A 439 9.45 -0.97 -14.24
C ILE A 439 10.11 -0.77 -12.89
N SER A 440 10.30 -1.86 -12.15
CA SER A 440 10.83 -1.85 -10.80
C SER A 440 12.20 -2.49 -10.74
N CYS A 441 13.14 -1.87 -10.04
CA CYS A 441 14.49 -2.37 -9.78
C CYS A 441 14.71 -2.48 -8.27
N LEU A 442 15.17 -3.65 -7.81
CA LEU A 442 15.55 -3.86 -6.43
C LEU A 442 17.03 -3.49 -6.26
N VAL A 443 17.29 -2.50 -5.41
CA VAL A 443 18.63 -1.97 -5.12
C VAL A 443 18.90 -1.98 -3.62
N SER A 444 20.16 -1.72 -3.20
CA SER A 444 20.48 -1.52 -1.79
C SER A 444 19.76 -0.27 -1.23
N GLU A 445 19.27 -0.35 0.00
CA GLU A 445 18.64 0.79 0.71
C GLU A 445 19.58 2.01 0.80
N SER A 446 20.90 1.77 0.90
CA SER A 446 21.90 2.85 0.91
C SER A 446 22.02 3.59 -0.41
N GLU A 447 21.62 2.99 -1.54
CA GLU A 447 21.73 3.56 -2.87
C GLU A 447 20.44 4.20 -3.39
N VAL A 448 19.32 4.09 -2.64
CA VAL A 448 18.00 4.53 -3.11
C VAL A 448 17.97 6.01 -3.49
N HIS A 449 18.54 6.87 -2.64
CA HIS A 449 18.58 8.32 -2.89
C HIS A 449 19.31 8.65 -4.21
N ARG A 450 20.45 8.01 -4.41
CA ARG A 450 21.27 8.18 -5.60
C ARG A 450 20.58 7.62 -6.85
N ALA A 451 19.96 6.44 -6.74
CA ALA A 451 19.22 5.81 -7.82
C ALA A 451 18.03 6.66 -8.27
N VAL A 452 17.17 7.09 -7.34
CA VAL A 452 15.98 7.92 -7.66
C VAL A 452 16.41 9.24 -8.31
N LYS A 453 17.43 9.90 -7.76
CA LYS A 453 17.92 11.18 -8.31
C LYS A 453 18.45 11.02 -9.74
N LEU A 454 19.34 10.07 -9.99
CA LEU A 454 19.94 9.85 -11.32
C LEU A 454 18.90 9.44 -12.36
N LEU A 455 17.96 8.55 -11.98
CA LEU A 455 16.86 8.16 -12.86
C LEU A 455 15.95 9.35 -13.17
N HIS A 456 15.68 10.22 -12.18
CA HIS A 456 14.87 11.41 -12.42
C HIS A 456 15.56 12.38 -13.37
N GLU A 457 16.84 12.68 -13.16
CA GLU A 457 17.63 13.52 -14.05
C GLU A 457 17.64 12.97 -15.48
N ARG A 458 17.88 11.67 -15.65
CA ARG A 458 17.98 11.03 -16.97
C ARG A 458 16.64 10.95 -17.70
N LEU A 459 15.55 10.65 -16.99
CA LEU A 459 14.25 10.35 -17.59
C LEU A 459 13.31 11.56 -17.69
N PHE A 460 13.51 12.60 -16.86
CA PHE A 460 12.58 13.74 -16.79
C PHE A 460 13.20 15.09 -17.16
N GLU A 461 14.53 15.21 -17.20
CA GLU A 461 15.20 16.49 -17.45
C GLU A 461 15.91 16.55 -18.80
N LEU A 462 16.34 15.41 -19.33
CA LEU A 462 16.97 15.38 -20.64
C LEU A 462 15.93 15.45 -21.78
N PRO A 463 16.27 16.10 -22.93
CA PRO A 463 15.37 16.16 -24.07
C PRO A 463 15.07 14.76 -24.62
N SER A 464 13.82 14.53 -25.03
CA SER A 464 13.28 13.22 -25.48
C SER A 464 14.00 12.63 -26.72
N HIS A 465 15.01 13.29 -27.28
CA HIS A 465 15.81 12.83 -28.42
C HIS A 465 17.06 12.05 -28.00
N GLU A 466 17.37 11.99 -26.70
CA GLU A 466 18.53 11.28 -26.13
C GLU A 466 18.14 10.07 -25.25
N ILE A 467 16.83 9.71 -25.23
CA ILE A 467 16.29 8.57 -24.50
C ILE A 467 15.95 7.43 -25.47
#